data_5b0e073b6c5d0a0e9297f04be7cb4367
#
_entry.id   5b0e073b6c5d0a0e9297f04be7cb4367
#
_cell.length_a   1.000
_cell.length_b   1.000
_cell.length_c   1.000
_cell.angle_alpha   90.00
_cell.angle_beta   90.00
_cell.angle_gamma   90.00
#
_symmetry.space_group_name_H-M   'P 1'
#
loop_
_entity.id
_entity.type
_entity.pdbx_description
1 polymer ?
#
loop_
_entity_poly.entity_id
_entity_poly.type
_entity_poly.pdbx_seq_one_letter_code
_entity_poly.pdbx_strand_id
1 'polypeptide(L)'
;MKYRPLPFYLTIKKSKIHGLGLYSLAKIPKDTTIGMTHIEVGNDLIRTPLGGFINHSEEPNCERKLHNNRWFLKTIQDIDRNRELTLRYSMYKP
;
A
#
# COMPACT_ATOMS: atom_id res chain seq x y z
N MET A 1 14.06 -19.63 4.04
CA MET A 1 13.05 -18.57 4.25
C MET A 1 12.41 -18.21 2.93
N LYS A 2 11.10 -18.13 2.91
CA LYS A 2 10.39 -17.78 1.69
C LYS A 2 10.17 -16.27 1.63
N TYR A 3 10.48 -15.68 0.50
CA TYR A 3 10.19 -14.29 0.24
C TYR A 3 8.68 -14.09 0.10
N ARG A 4 8.13 -13.12 0.80
CA ARG A 4 6.71 -12.76 0.69
C ARG A 4 6.60 -11.31 0.28
N PRO A 5 6.20 -11.04 -0.98
CA PRO A 5 6.06 -9.66 -1.44
C PRO A 5 4.92 -8.91 -0.76
N LEU A 6 3.96 -9.64 -0.18
CA LEU A 6 2.85 -9.05 0.57
C LEU A 6 2.75 -9.69 1.95
N PRO A 7 2.30 -8.92 2.97
CA PRO A 7 1.97 -9.51 4.26
C PRO A 7 0.88 -10.59 4.10
N PHE A 8 0.89 -11.56 5.00
CA PHE A 8 -0.08 -12.67 4.92
C PHE A 8 -1.53 -12.23 5.10
N TYR A 9 -1.77 -11.05 5.65
CA TYR A 9 -3.12 -10.52 5.86
C TYR A 9 -3.61 -9.65 4.68
N LEU A 10 -2.88 -9.65 3.57
CA LEU A 10 -3.29 -8.96 2.34
C LEU A 10 -3.38 -9.95 1.19
N THR A 11 -4.21 -9.62 0.23
CA THR A 11 -4.31 -10.36 -1.02
C THR A 11 -4.58 -9.40 -2.16
N ILE A 12 -4.41 -9.90 -3.39
CA ILE A 12 -4.69 -9.13 -4.59
C ILE A 12 -5.98 -9.68 -5.20
N LYS A 13 -6.93 -8.80 -5.47
CA LYS A 13 -8.19 -9.15 -6.09
C LYS A 13 -8.57 -8.10 -7.12
N LYS A 14 -9.55 -8.43 -7.95
CA LYS A 14 -10.11 -7.47 -8.90
C LYS A 14 -10.69 -6.29 -8.12
N SER A 15 -10.25 -5.10 -8.47
CA SER A 15 -10.64 -3.87 -7.81
C SER A 15 -11.91 -3.30 -8.41
N LYS A 16 -12.70 -2.60 -7.59
CA LYS A 16 -13.84 -1.82 -8.08
C LYS A 16 -13.39 -0.47 -8.61
N ILE A 17 -12.14 -0.09 -8.32
CA ILE A 17 -11.60 1.20 -8.75
C ILE A 17 -10.91 1.05 -10.10
N HIS A 18 -9.94 0.14 -10.19
CA HIS A 18 -9.16 -0.04 -11.39
C HIS A 18 -8.39 -1.36 -11.32
N GLY A 19 -8.50 -2.19 -12.35
CA GLY A 19 -7.73 -3.42 -12.49
C GLY A 19 -7.72 -4.29 -11.24
N LEU A 20 -6.52 -4.57 -10.74
CA LEU A 20 -6.32 -5.32 -9.51
C LEU A 20 -6.04 -4.36 -8.35
N GLY A 21 -6.35 -4.78 -7.14
CA GLY A 21 -6.12 -3.99 -5.96
C GLY A 21 -5.71 -4.83 -4.77
N LEU A 22 -5.27 -4.16 -3.71
CA LEU A 22 -4.90 -4.81 -2.45
C LEU A 22 -6.12 -4.87 -1.55
N TYR A 23 -6.40 -6.06 -1.01
CA TYR A 23 -7.54 -6.27 -0.11
C TYR A 23 -7.09 -6.88 1.20
N SER A 24 -7.72 -6.47 2.28
CA SER A 24 -7.47 -7.04 3.60
C SER A 24 -8.14 -8.41 3.73
N LEU A 25 -7.41 -9.35 4.33
CA LEU A 25 -7.93 -10.67 4.67
C LEU A 25 -8.36 -10.75 6.13
N ALA A 26 -8.00 -9.73 6.90
CA ALA A 26 -8.34 -9.62 8.32
C ALA A 26 -8.40 -8.15 8.66
N LYS A 27 -8.96 -7.83 9.83
CA LYS A 27 -9.00 -6.45 10.31
C LYS A 27 -7.59 -5.93 10.52
N ILE A 28 -7.32 -4.70 10.06
CA ILE A 28 -6.03 -4.04 10.23
C ILE A 28 -6.26 -2.78 11.05
N PRO A 29 -5.66 -2.66 12.23
CA PRO A 29 -5.84 -1.46 13.06
C PRO A 29 -5.23 -0.23 12.44
N LYS A 30 -5.76 0.93 12.82
CA LYS A 30 -5.18 2.23 12.47
C LYS A 30 -3.72 2.29 12.94
N ASP A 31 -2.89 3.03 12.20
CA ASP A 31 -1.47 3.25 12.51
C ASP A 31 -0.62 1.99 12.38
N THR A 32 -1.04 1.05 11.56
CA THR A 32 -0.26 -0.15 11.26
C THR A 32 0.64 0.11 10.05
N THR A 33 1.94 -0.12 10.22
CA THR A 33 2.88 -0.07 9.10
C THR A 33 2.79 -1.41 8.37
N ILE A 34 2.32 -1.36 7.13
CA ILE A 34 2.07 -2.58 6.35
C ILE A 34 3.34 -3.09 5.69
N GLY A 35 4.09 -2.18 5.08
CA GLY A 35 5.31 -2.57 4.40
C GLY A 35 5.80 -1.46 3.48
N MET A 36 6.83 -1.79 2.72
CA MET A 36 7.51 -0.82 1.88
C MET A 36 6.88 -0.81 0.48
N THR A 37 6.55 0.40 -0.01
CA THR A 37 5.98 0.56 -1.35
C THR A 37 7.03 0.92 -2.39
N HIS A 38 8.01 1.73 -1.99
CA HIS A 38 9.04 2.23 -2.90
C HIS A 38 10.37 2.39 -2.18
N ILE A 39 11.44 2.29 -2.94
CA ILE A 39 12.80 2.57 -2.47
C ILE A 39 13.41 3.61 -3.40
N GLU A 40 14.02 4.65 -2.83
CA GLU A 40 14.76 5.63 -3.61
C GLU A 40 16.22 5.19 -3.69
N VAL A 41 16.71 4.98 -4.92
CA VAL A 41 18.09 4.58 -5.17
C VAL A 41 18.68 5.56 -6.18
N GLY A 42 19.54 6.46 -5.71
CA GLY A 42 20.05 7.54 -6.57
C GLY A 42 18.89 8.40 -7.04
N ASN A 43 18.71 8.52 -8.36
CA ASN A 43 17.61 9.28 -8.94
C ASN A 43 16.42 8.40 -9.30
N ASP A 44 16.47 7.12 -8.96
CA ASP A 44 15.42 6.17 -9.32
C ASP A 44 14.50 5.89 -8.15
N LEU A 45 13.23 5.69 -8.48
CA LEU A 45 12.22 5.28 -7.52
C LEU A 45 11.76 3.88 -7.90
N ILE A 46 12.15 2.91 -7.10
CA ILE A 46 11.86 1.49 -7.38
C ILE A 46 10.60 1.07 -6.62
N ARG A 47 9.62 0.57 -7.35
CA ARG A 47 8.34 0.16 -6.80
C ARG A 47 8.36 -1.31 -6.39
N THR A 48 7.83 -1.62 -5.20
CA THR A 48 7.63 -2.99 -4.74
C THR A 48 6.27 -3.50 -5.21
N PRO A 49 5.99 -4.82 -5.11
CA PRO A 49 4.64 -5.33 -5.41
C PRO A 49 3.55 -4.65 -4.58
N LEU A 50 3.82 -4.33 -3.33
CA LEU A 50 2.87 -3.62 -2.49
C LEU A 50 2.52 -2.25 -3.09
N GLY A 51 3.52 -1.51 -3.54
CA GLY A 51 3.30 -0.22 -4.19
C GLY A 51 2.70 -0.35 -5.58
N GLY A 52 2.88 -1.51 -6.23
CA GLY A 52 2.40 -1.74 -7.58
C GLY A 52 0.92 -2.03 -7.69
N PHE A 53 0.29 -2.51 -6.62
CA PHE A 53 -1.11 -2.92 -6.65
C PHE A 53 -2.04 -2.05 -5.82
N ILE A 54 -1.52 -1.00 -5.16
CA ILE A 54 -2.38 -0.12 -4.39
C ILE A 54 -3.00 0.93 -5.32
N ASN A 55 -4.31 1.09 -5.22
CA ASN A 55 -5.04 2.03 -6.06
C ASN A 55 -5.22 3.38 -5.38
N HIS A 56 -5.45 4.41 -6.22
CA HIS A 56 -5.67 5.77 -5.77
C HIS A 56 -7.12 5.96 -5.31
N SER A 57 -7.31 6.74 -4.24
CA SER A 57 -8.61 7.21 -3.81
C SER A 57 -8.49 8.62 -3.24
N GLU A 58 -9.51 9.44 -3.46
CA GLU A 58 -9.59 10.76 -2.82
C GLU A 58 -9.97 10.65 -1.35
N GLU A 59 -10.48 9.49 -0.94
CA GLU A 59 -10.78 9.19 0.47
C GLU A 59 -10.01 7.93 0.88
N PRO A 60 -8.67 8.05 0.98
CA PRO A 60 -7.85 6.87 1.21
C PRO A 60 -7.92 6.37 2.65
N ASN A 61 -7.59 5.08 2.84
CA ASN A 61 -7.47 4.51 4.18
C ASN A 61 -6.00 4.28 4.58
N CYS A 62 -5.07 4.65 3.72
CA CYS A 62 -3.64 4.53 3.98
C CYS A 62 -2.91 5.79 3.56
N GLU A 63 -1.70 5.96 4.08
CA GLU A 63 -0.78 7.02 3.67
C GLU A 63 0.61 6.44 3.47
N ARG A 64 1.48 7.19 2.80
CA ARG A 64 2.88 6.83 2.64
C ARG A 64 3.75 7.70 3.52
N LYS A 65 4.73 7.08 4.16
CA LYS A 65 5.70 7.77 5.00
C LYS A 65 7.11 7.47 4.50
N LEU A 66 7.89 8.52 4.31
CA LEU A 66 9.29 8.38 3.90
C LEU A 66 10.17 8.23 5.12
N HIS A 67 11.05 7.23 5.09
CA HIS A 67 12.05 7.02 6.14
C HIS A 67 13.29 6.40 5.51
N ASN A 68 14.43 7.09 5.62
CA ASN A 68 15.71 6.62 5.09
C ASN A 68 15.62 6.14 3.65
N ASN A 69 15.09 6.97 2.76
CA ASN A 69 14.95 6.68 1.33
C ASN A 69 14.00 5.52 1.01
N ARG A 70 13.14 5.15 1.96
CA ARG A 70 12.15 4.10 1.77
C ARG A 70 10.78 4.63 2.11
N TRP A 71 9.82 4.33 1.24
CA TRP A 71 8.43 4.75 1.44
C TRP A 71 7.64 3.59 2.01
N PHE A 72 7.01 3.81 3.16
CA PHE A 72 6.23 2.79 3.84
C PHE A 72 4.75 3.12 3.77
N LEU A 73 3.94 2.08 3.61
CA LEU A 73 2.49 2.18 3.62
C LEU A 73 2.00 2.00 5.06
N LYS A 74 1.17 2.93 5.51
CA LYS A 74 0.64 2.92 6.87
C LYS A 74 -0.85 3.20 6.83
N THR A 75 -1.62 2.47 7.63
CA THR A 75 -3.07 2.70 7.73
C THR A 75 -3.34 3.98 8.50
N ILE A 76 -4.34 4.76 8.05
CA ILE A 76 -4.75 5.99 8.73
C ILE A 76 -6.11 5.85 9.40
N GLN A 77 -6.70 4.67 9.29
CA GLN A 77 -7.93 4.30 9.99
C GLN A 77 -7.99 2.79 10.12
N ASP A 78 -8.90 2.29 10.94
CA ASP A 78 -9.12 0.85 11.03
C ASP A 78 -9.67 0.36 9.69
N ILE A 79 -9.15 -0.77 9.22
CA ILE A 79 -9.60 -1.37 7.95
C ILE A 79 -10.22 -2.71 8.28
N ASP A 80 -11.50 -2.87 7.91
CA ASP A 80 -12.19 -4.13 8.12
C ASP A 80 -11.73 -5.18 7.12
N ARG A 81 -12.09 -6.43 7.39
CA ARG A 81 -11.82 -7.55 6.49
C ARG A 81 -12.52 -7.30 5.15
N ASN A 82 -11.88 -7.71 4.06
CA ASN A 82 -12.39 -7.59 2.69
C ASN A 82 -12.58 -6.15 2.22
N ARG A 83 -11.74 -5.25 2.71
CA ARG A 83 -11.72 -3.86 2.23
C ARG A 83 -10.50 -3.63 1.36
N GLU A 84 -10.68 -2.84 0.32
CA GLU A 84 -9.54 -2.45 -0.51
C GLU A 84 -8.72 -1.39 0.20
N LEU A 85 -7.39 -1.57 0.21
CA LEU A 85 -6.48 -0.56 0.70
C LEU A 85 -6.24 0.45 -0.40
N THR A 86 -6.35 1.73 -0.06
CA THR A 86 -6.22 2.82 -1.02
C THR A 86 -5.28 3.89 -0.51
N LEU A 87 -4.74 4.65 -1.44
CA LEU A 87 -3.73 5.65 -1.17
C LEU A 87 -4.00 6.86 -2.04
N ARG A 88 -3.78 8.05 -1.52
CA ARG A 88 -3.86 9.24 -2.35
C ARG A 88 -2.49 9.46 -2.98
N TYR A 89 -2.44 9.44 -4.31
CA TYR A 89 -1.19 9.61 -5.04
C TYR A 89 -0.78 11.08 -5.02
N SER A 90 0.08 11.46 -4.11
CA SER A 90 0.56 12.83 -4.03
C SER A 90 2.00 12.98 -4.47
N MET A 91 2.79 11.90 -4.43
CA MET A 91 4.19 11.98 -4.81
C MET A 91 4.43 11.95 -6.32
N TYR A 92 3.38 11.69 -7.11
CA TYR A 92 3.45 11.69 -8.57
C TYR A 92 2.76 12.90 -9.15
N LYS A 93 2.92 14.03 -8.53
CA LYS A 93 2.33 15.25 -9.08
C LYS A 93 2.95 15.55 -10.42
N PRO A 94 2.12 15.88 -11.42
CA PRO A 94 2.63 16.31 -12.70
C PRO A 94 3.42 17.61 -12.59
#